data_ea54e319be71ba849b37b013cbde7c81
#
_entry.id   ea54e319be71ba849b37b013cbde7c81
#
_cell.length_a   1.000
_cell.length_b   1.000
_cell.length_c   1.000
_cell.angle_alpha   90.00
_cell.angle_beta   90.00
_cell.angle_gamma   90.00
#
_symmetry.space_group_name_H-M   'P 1'
#
loop_
_entity.id
_entity.type
_entity.pdbx_description
1 polymer ?
#
loop_
_entity_poly.entity_id
_entity_poly.type
_entity_poly.pdbx_seq_one_letter_code
_entity_poly.pdbx_strand_id
1 'polypeptide(L)'
;MIPNVLAERYATPAMTSIWSPEGKILLERELWIAVMKAQRDLGLDIPAEAIAAYEKAKNDINAARIMERERVTRHDVKARIDEFCELAGHEHIHKGMTSRDLTENVEQLQSFRALQISLVRSVAVLAALSRRASETRDLILTARTHNVAAQPTTLGKRLAMFAEELLGGLASLEHLIATYPVRGIKGATGTQLDQLNLFGGDHAKVAALEQKITTHLGLPASCTAVGQVYPRSLDFRVVAALTDAASGPSSFARTLRLMAGHELASEGFAPGQTGSSAMPHKMNSRSCERINGLHLILKGYLTMASGLAGDQWNEGDVSCSVVRRIVLPDSFFAFDGLLETTLVVLQQMEVYPDVVTRETHRYLPFLLTTTFLMEAVKSGVGRETAHEAIKEHAIAAVRSLRSGAASENDLLDRLAADPRLGFTKDRVLSIFQHSATRTGAATSQVDALADTTAAWLDRYPAARSVSPGVIL
;
A
#
# COMPACT_ATOMS: atom_id res chain seq x y z
N MET A 1 -26.52 8.83 -13.39
CA MET A 1 -25.79 7.70 -12.71
C MET A 1 -25.08 8.31 -11.51
N ILE A 2 -25.17 7.70 -10.33
CA ILE A 2 -24.37 8.16 -9.17
C ILE A 2 -22.95 7.59 -9.35
N PRO A 3 -21.91 8.44 -9.40
CA PRO A 3 -20.56 8.00 -9.63
C PRO A 3 -19.97 7.27 -8.42
N ASN A 4 -18.97 6.41 -8.66
CA ASN A 4 -18.17 5.80 -7.59
C ASN A 4 -17.15 6.85 -7.09
N VAL A 5 -17.33 7.30 -5.85
CA VAL A 5 -16.48 8.35 -5.27
C VAL A 5 -15.00 7.96 -5.16
N LEU A 6 -14.71 6.68 -4.93
CA LEU A 6 -13.32 6.21 -4.84
C LEU A 6 -12.63 6.26 -6.21
N ALA A 7 -13.32 5.83 -7.26
CA ALA A 7 -12.82 5.87 -8.62
C ALA A 7 -12.65 7.31 -9.14
N GLU A 8 -13.65 8.19 -8.92
CA GLU A 8 -13.64 9.53 -9.51
C GLU A 8 -12.74 10.53 -8.79
N ARG A 9 -12.65 10.42 -7.45
CA ARG A 9 -11.93 11.42 -6.66
C ARG A 9 -10.55 11.03 -6.23
N TYR A 10 -10.26 9.73 -6.15
CA TYR A 10 -9.04 9.28 -5.47
C TYR A 10 -8.14 8.39 -6.31
N ALA A 11 -8.71 7.51 -7.12
CA ALA A 11 -7.92 6.59 -7.94
C ALA A 11 -7.34 7.28 -9.18
N THR A 12 -6.18 6.79 -9.63
CA THR A 12 -5.55 7.27 -10.85
C THR A 12 -6.22 6.73 -12.11
N PRO A 13 -6.08 7.41 -13.27
CA PRO A 13 -6.59 6.89 -14.54
C PRO A 13 -6.06 5.50 -14.90
N ALA A 14 -4.81 5.18 -14.54
CA ALA A 14 -4.24 3.86 -14.78
C ALA A 14 -4.97 2.76 -14.01
N MET A 15 -5.35 3.01 -12.76
CA MET A 15 -6.11 2.07 -11.95
C MET A 15 -7.57 1.97 -12.41
N THR A 16 -8.22 3.10 -12.65
CA THR A 16 -9.64 3.11 -13.07
C THR A 16 -9.84 2.47 -14.43
N SER A 17 -8.88 2.58 -15.36
CA SER A 17 -8.97 1.96 -16.68
C SER A 17 -9.04 0.43 -16.62
N ILE A 18 -8.35 -0.22 -15.67
CA ILE A 18 -8.41 -1.69 -15.50
C ILE A 18 -9.82 -2.14 -15.12
N TRP A 19 -10.50 -1.38 -14.27
CA TRP A 19 -11.81 -1.73 -13.73
C TRP A 19 -12.98 -1.11 -14.51
N SER A 20 -12.70 -0.33 -15.55
CA SER A 20 -13.72 0.23 -16.43
C SER A 20 -14.43 -0.86 -17.23
N PRO A 21 -15.68 -0.64 -17.69
CA PRO A 21 -16.36 -1.57 -18.58
C PRO A 21 -15.54 -1.89 -19.84
N GLU A 22 -14.92 -0.89 -20.45
CA GLU A 22 -14.06 -1.04 -21.63
C GLU A 22 -12.80 -1.83 -21.31
N GLY A 23 -12.15 -1.56 -20.16
CA GLY A 23 -10.97 -2.31 -19.69
C GLY A 23 -11.30 -3.78 -19.46
N LYS A 24 -12.46 -4.09 -18.89
CA LYS A 24 -12.92 -5.48 -18.74
C LYS A 24 -13.13 -6.16 -20.08
N ILE A 25 -13.81 -5.52 -21.04
CA ILE A 25 -14.04 -6.08 -22.38
C ILE A 25 -12.72 -6.30 -23.11
N LEU A 26 -11.76 -5.41 -22.98
CA LEU A 26 -10.42 -5.58 -23.55
C LEU A 26 -9.74 -6.84 -23.01
N LEU A 27 -9.79 -7.08 -21.70
CA LEU A 27 -9.22 -8.26 -21.07
C LEU A 27 -9.96 -9.56 -21.46
N GLU A 28 -11.27 -9.51 -21.65
CA GLU A 28 -12.05 -10.62 -22.19
C GLU A 28 -11.57 -11.01 -23.59
N ARG A 29 -11.34 -10.02 -24.45
CA ARG A 29 -10.81 -10.23 -25.80
C ARG A 29 -9.37 -10.76 -25.80
N GLU A 30 -8.52 -10.26 -24.92
CA GLU A 30 -7.16 -10.77 -24.73
C GLU A 30 -7.16 -12.25 -24.29
N LEU A 31 -8.04 -12.62 -23.35
CA LEU A 31 -8.17 -14.01 -22.93
C LEU A 31 -8.64 -14.91 -24.08
N TRP A 32 -9.66 -14.52 -24.84
CA TRP A 32 -10.12 -15.30 -25.99
C TRP A 32 -9.03 -15.48 -27.04
N ILE A 33 -8.25 -14.45 -27.34
CA ILE A 33 -7.13 -14.53 -28.28
C ILE A 33 -6.03 -15.45 -27.74
N ALA A 34 -5.72 -15.37 -26.44
CA ALA A 34 -4.75 -16.26 -25.81
C ALA A 34 -5.19 -17.74 -25.91
N VAL A 35 -6.47 -18.01 -25.64
CA VAL A 35 -7.04 -19.36 -25.78
C VAL A 35 -6.97 -19.85 -27.24
N MET A 36 -7.38 -19.03 -28.22
CA MET A 36 -7.28 -19.38 -29.63
C MET A 36 -5.85 -19.70 -30.07
N LYS A 37 -4.89 -18.87 -29.70
CA LYS A 37 -3.47 -19.10 -30.00
C LYS A 37 -2.99 -20.42 -29.42
N ALA A 38 -3.30 -20.66 -28.14
CA ALA A 38 -2.93 -21.91 -27.48
C ALA A 38 -3.61 -23.14 -28.10
N GLN A 39 -4.89 -23.07 -28.44
CA GLN A 39 -5.63 -24.13 -29.11
C GLN A 39 -5.04 -24.45 -30.50
N ARG A 40 -4.73 -23.41 -31.30
CA ARG A 40 -4.07 -23.57 -32.59
C ARG A 40 -2.69 -24.24 -32.48
N ASP A 41 -1.86 -23.76 -31.54
CA ASP A 41 -0.52 -24.31 -31.31
C ASP A 41 -0.56 -25.82 -30.95
N LEU A 42 -1.68 -26.26 -30.38
CA LEU A 42 -1.91 -27.66 -29.99
C LEU A 42 -2.63 -28.48 -31.07
N GLY A 43 -2.85 -27.89 -32.23
CA GLY A 43 -3.34 -28.58 -33.42
C GLY A 43 -4.82 -28.50 -33.69
N LEU A 44 -5.57 -27.60 -33.04
CA LEU A 44 -6.93 -27.29 -33.48
C LEU A 44 -6.90 -26.44 -34.77
N ASP A 45 -7.84 -26.73 -35.68
CA ASP A 45 -7.98 -26.00 -36.93
C ASP A 45 -8.53 -24.57 -36.66
N ILE A 46 -7.61 -23.63 -36.47
CA ILE A 46 -7.88 -22.21 -36.34
C ILE A 46 -6.98 -21.47 -37.32
N PRO A 47 -7.54 -20.82 -38.35
CA PRO A 47 -6.76 -20.10 -39.37
C PRO A 47 -5.91 -18.95 -38.75
N ALA A 48 -4.72 -18.74 -39.31
CA ALA A 48 -3.85 -17.63 -38.86
C ALA A 48 -4.48 -16.25 -39.08
N GLU A 49 -5.18 -16.11 -40.20
CA GLU A 49 -5.92 -14.91 -40.58
C GLU A 49 -7.05 -14.59 -39.58
N ALA A 50 -7.71 -15.60 -38.99
CA ALA A 50 -8.71 -15.38 -37.97
C ALA A 50 -8.08 -14.76 -36.71
N ILE A 51 -6.96 -15.31 -36.24
CA ILE A 51 -6.25 -14.72 -35.08
C ILE A 51 -5.83 -13.29 -35.37
N ALA A 52 -5.28 -13.01 -36.56
CA ALA A 52 -4.88 -11.68 -36.98
C ALA A 52 -6.07 -10.69 -37.02
N ALA A 53 -7.24 -11.14 -37.47
CA ALA A 53 -8.47 -10.35 -37.51
C ALA A 53 -8.96 -10.01 -36.11
N TYR A 54 -8.97 -10.93 -35.16
CA TYR A 54 -9.32 -10.71 -33.78
C TYR A 54 -8.31 -9.75 -33.08
N GLU A 55 -7.01 -9.91 -33.32
CA GLU A 55 -5.98 -8.99 -32.80
C GLU A 55 -6.19 -7.57 -33.33
N LYS A 56 -6.53 -7.39 -34.60
CA LYS A 56 -6.82 -6.08 -35.20
C LYS A 56 -8.07 -5.45 -34.59
N ALA A 57 -9.13 -6.25 -34.37
CA ALA A 57 -10.40 -5.79 -33.82
C ALA A 57 -10.40 -5.59 -32.29
N LYS A 58 -9.35 -6.04 -31.59
CA LYS A 58 -9.31 -6.13 -30.13
C LYS A 58 -9.67 -4.81 -29.42
N ASN A 59 -9.18 -3.68 -29.94
CA ASN A 59 -9.36 -2.37 -29.32
C ASN A 59 -10.60 -1.60 -29.82
N ASP A 60 -11.32 -2.13 -30.80
CA ASP A 60 -12.54 -1.49 -31.34
C ASP A 60 -13.76 -1.93 -30.50
N ILE A 61 -13.93 -1.30 -29.33
CA ILE A 61 -14.98 -1.63 -28.36
C ILE A 61 -16.17 -0.70 -28.54
N ASN A 62 -17.32 -1.26 -28.92
CA ASN A 62 -18.57 -0.53 -29.02
C ASN A 62 -19.57 -0.97 -27.92
N ALA A 63 -19.49 -0.33 -26.76
CA ALA A 63 -20.32 -0.65 -25.61
C ALA A 63 -21.82 -0.51 -25.89
N ALA A 64 -22.25 0.42 -26.77
CA ALA A 64 -23.66 0.58 -27.14
C ALA A 64 -24.18 -0.62 -27.94
N ARG A 65 -23.39 -1.13 -28.90
CA ARG A 65 -23.73 -2.34 -29.65
C ARG A 65 -23.81 -3.58 -28.76
N ILE A 66 -22.88 -3.71 -27.82
CA ILE A 66 -22.89 -4.82 -26.87
C ILE A 66 -24.15 -4.77 -26.02
N MET A 67 -24.51 -3.61 -25.47
CA MET A 67 -25.74 -3.42 -24.67
C MET A 67 -27.01 -3.72 -25.48
N GLU A 68 -27.09 -3.32 -26.75
CA GLU A 68 -28.23 -3.61 -27.60
C GLU A 68 -28.40 -5.13 -27.80
N ARG A 69 -27.30 -5.84 -28.05
CA ARG A 69 -27.30 -7.31 -28.16
C ARG A 69 -27.68 -7.98 -26.85
N GLU A 70 -27.17 -7.48 -25.73
CA GLU A 70 -27.49 -8.02 -24.40
C GLU A 70 -28.99 -7.88 -24.06
N ARG A 71 -29.64 -6.79 -24.46
CA ARG A 71 -31.09 -6.64 -24.31
C ARG A 71 -31.89 -7.71 -25.03
N VAL A 72 -31.39 -8.20 -26.17
CA VAL A 72 -32.03 -9.26 -26.96
C VAL A 72 -31.68 -10.64 -26.40
N THR A 73 -30.38 -10.91 -26.21
CA THR A 73 -29.90 -12.22 -25.75
C THR A 73 -30.16 -12.49 -24.27
N ARG A 74 -30.32 -11.43 -23.46
CA ARG A 74 -30.40 -11.47 -21.99
C ARG A 74 -29.21 -12.21 -21.35
N HIS A 75 -28.06 -12.17 -22.05
CA HIS A 75 -26.85 -12.84 -21.63
C HIS A 75 -25.63 -12.04 -22.06
N ASP A 76 -24.93 -11.47 -21.08
CA ASP A 76 -23.83 -10.54 -21.25
C ASP A 76 -22.64 -11.14 -22.05
N VAL A 77 -22.19 -12.34 -21.68
CA VAL A 77 -21.08 -13.02 -22.38
C VAL A 77 -21.45 -13.35 -23.83
N LYS A 78 -22.69 -13.81 -24.09
CA LYS A 78 -23.15 -14.08 -25.47
C LYS A 78 -23.12 -12.83 -26.33
N ALA A 79 -23.61 -11.70 -25.81
CA ALA A 79 -23.60 -10.42 -26.52
C ALA A 79 -22.17 -9.98 -26.91
N ARG A 80 -21.20 -10.20 -26.02
CA ARG A 80 -19.79 -9.88 -26.27
C ARG A 80 -19.12 -10.82 -27.25
N ILE A 81 -19.47 -12.12 -27.24
CA ILE A 81 -19.01 -13.10 -28.24
C ILE A 81 -19.50 -12.67 -29.62
N ASP A 82 -20.80 -12.42 -29.78
CA ASP A 82 -21.41 -12.08 -31.07
C ASP A 82 -20.84 -10.81 -31.67
N GLU A 83 -20.65 -9.78 -30.81
CA GLU A 83 -20.06 -8.52 -31.24
C GLU A 83 -18.62 -8.69 -31.71
N PHE A 84 -17.80 -9.43 -30.98
CA PHE A 84 -16.39 -9.61 -31.32
C PHE A 84 -16.20 -10.53 -32.53
N CYS A 85 -17.05 -11.57 -32.71
CA CYS A 85 -17.08 -12.40 -33.90
C CYS A 85 -17.44 -11.58 -35.14
N GLU A 86 -18.44 -10.70 -35.04
CA GLU A 86 -18.85 -9.85 -36.19
C GLU A 86 -17.74 -8.84 -36.56
N LEU A 87 -17.09 -8.22 -35.59
CA LEU A 87 -15.97 -7.31 -35.85
C LEU A 87 -14.77 -8.01 -36.53
N ALA A 88 -14.48 -9.22 -36.11
CA ALA A 88 -13.39 -10.02 -36.70
C ALA A 88 -13.76 -10.70 -38.00
N GLY A 89 -15.06 -10.87 -38.28
CA GLY A 89 -15.53 -11.65 -39.44
C GLY A 89 -15.28 -13.16 -39.33
N HIS A 90 -15.10 -13.67 -38.10
CA HIS A 90 -14.77 -15.07 -37.81
C HIS A 90 -15.47 -15.57 -36.54
N GLU A 91 -15.72 -16.88 -36.42
CA GLU A 91 -16.35 -17.53 -35.27
C GLU A 91 -15.44 -18.58 -34.63
N HIS A 92 -14.27 -18.15 -34.12
CA HIS A 92 -13.28 -19.07 -33.57
C HIS A 92 -13.03 -18.90 -32.05
N ILE A 93 -13.59 -17.88 -31.38
CA ILE A 93 -13.46 -17.68 -29.96
C ILE A 93 -14.41 -18.57 -29.13
N HIS A 94 -14.14 -18.70 -27.84
CA HIS A 94 -14.99 -19.37 -26.84
C HIS A 94 -15.17 -20.89 -27.05
N LYS A 95 -14.35 -21.56 -27.91
CA LYS A 95 -14.43 -23.00 -28.13
C LYS A 95 -14.05 -23.78 -26.88
N GLY A 96 -14.95 -24.67 -26.43
CA GLY A 96 -14.77 -25.47 -25.21
C GLY A 96 -14.71 -24.66 -23.93
N MET A 97 -15.29 -23.46 -23.92
CA MET A 97 -15.35 -22.59 -22.76
C MET A 97 -16.79 -22.38 -22.29
N THR A 98 -16.95 -22.06 -21.01
CA THR A 98 -18.19 -21.56 -20.43
C THR A 98 -18.05 -20.09 -20.04
N SER A 99 -19.16 -19.43 -19.69
CA SER A 99 -19.14 -18.03 -19.22
C SER A 99 -18.20 -17.82 -18.04
N ARG A 100 -18.01 -18.83 -17.17
CA ARG A 100 -17.12 -18.74 -16.01
C ARG A 100 -15.66 -18.89 -16.37
N ASP A 101 -15.32 -19.59 -17.43
CA ASP A 101 -13.95 -19.58 -17.97
C ASP A 101 -13.54 -18.17 -18.42
N LEU A 102 -14.50 -17.36 -18.88
CA LEU A 102 -14.25 -15.97 -19.20
C LEU A 102 -14.22 -15.10 -17.94
N THR A 103 -15.34 -15.04 -17.21
CA THR A 103 -15.54 -14.01 -16.15
C THR A 103 -14.60 -14.20 -14.97
N GLU A 104 -14.37 -15.44 -14.50
CA GLU A 104 -13.47 -15.71 -13.38
C GLU A 104 -12.02 -15.36 -13.71
N ASN A 105 -11.52 -15.78 -14.87
CA ASN A 105 -10.16 -15.49 -15.29
C ASN A 105 -9.93 -14.00 -15.57
N VAL A 106 -10.91 -13.30 -16.14
CA VAL A 106 -10.80 -11.85 -16.40
C VAL A 106 -10.78 -11.04 -15.11
N GLU A 107 -11.63 -11.36 -14.14
CA GLU A 107 -11.59 -10.69 -12.84
C GLU A 107 -10.26 -10.92 -12.09
N GLN A 108 -9.69 -12.12 -12.23
CA GLN A 108 -8.36 -12.41 -11.70
C GLN A 108 -7.26 -11.65 -12.46
N LEU A 109 -7.38 -11.52 -13.78
CA LEU A 109 -6.43 -10.75 -14.60
C LEU A 109 -6.49 -9.26 -14.28
N GLN A 110 -7.70 -8.71 -14.04
CA GLN A 110 -7.87 -7.33 -13.53
C GLN A 110 -7.13 -7.15 -12.19
N SER A 111 -7.38 -8.06 -11.23
CA SER A 111 -6.72 -8.02 -9.92
C SER A 111 -5.21 -8.15 -10.03
N PHE A 112 -4.71 -9.04 -10.88
CA PHE A 112 -3.27 -9.25 -11.10
C PHE A 112 -2.58 -8.00 -11.65
N ARG A 113 -3.15 -7.37 -12.68
CA ARG A 113 -2.62 -6.13 -13.26
C ARG A 113 -2.71 -4.95 -12.28
N ALA A 114 -3.80 -4.87 -11.52
CA ALA A 114 -3.94 -3.86 -10.49
C ALA A 114 -2.92 -4.03 -9.35
N LEU A 115 -2.61 -5.28 -8.95
CA LEU A 115 -1.53 -5.58 -8.00
C LEU A 115 -0.16 -5.13 -8.50
N GLN A 116 0.14 -5.33 -9.78
CA GLN A 116 1.41 -4.88 -10.38
C GLN A 116 1.56 -3.37 -10.32
N ILE A 117 0.51 -2.61 -10.67
CA ILE A 117 0.49 -1.14 -10.52
C ILE A 117 0.66 -0.76 -9.05
N SER A 118 -0.07 -1.41 -8.15
CA SER A 118 -0.04 -1.16 -6.71
C SER A 118 1.37 -1.35 -6.13
N LEU A 119 2.07 -2.41 -6.53
CA LEU A 119 3.44 -2.68 -6.09
C LEU A 119 4.40 -1.58 -6.55
N VAL A 120 4.39 -1.23 -7.84
CA VAL A 120 5.27 -0.17 -8.39
C VAL A 120 5.04 1.16 -7.68
N ARG A 121 3.79 1.55 -7.43
CA ARG A 121 3.44 2.79 -6.73
C ARG A 121 3.80 2.75 -5.24
N SER A 122 3.70 1.59 -4.60
CA SER A 122 4.14 1.41 -3.21
C SER A 122 5.66 1.53 -3.08
N VAL A 123 6.43 1.03 -4.05
CA VAL A 123 7.89 1.25 -4.12
C VAL A 123 8.22 2.74 -4.32
N ALA A 124 7.42 3.48 -5.08
CA ALA A 124 7.58 4.92 -5.21
C ALA A 124 7.33 5.67 -3.89
N VAL A 125 6.33 5.24 -3.10
CA VAL A 125 6.08 5.78 -1.75
C VAL A 125 7.26 5.46 -0.83
N LEU A 126 7.81 4.23 -0.86
CA LEU A 126 9.02 3.87 -0.12
C LEU A 126 10.19 4.79 -0.48
N ALA A 127 10.42 5.02 -1.77
CA ALA A 127 11.47 5.91 -2.25
C ALA A 127 11.28 7.37 -1.76
N ALA A 128 10.05 7.86 -1.76
CA ALA A 128 9.74 9.20 -1.27
C ALA A 128 9.93 9.32 0.25
N LEU A 129 9.51 8.33 1.04
CA LEU A 129 9.77 8.26 2.49
C LEU A 129 11.26 8.21 2.80
N SER A 130 12.01 7.35 2.10
CA SER A 130 13.46 7.20 2.27
C SER A 130 14.20 8.49 1.93
N ARG A 131 13.84 9.18 0.85
CA ARG A 131 14.40 10.48 0.48
C ARG A 131 14.15 11.51 1.58
N ARG A 132 12.90 11.66 2.07
CA ARG A 132 12.57 12.59 3.15
C ARG A 132 13.29 12.22 4.46
N ALA A 133 13.46 10.93 4.73
CA ALA A 133 14.25 10.46 5.86
C ALA A 133 15.72 10.88 5.73
N SER A 134 16.31 10.74 4.55
CA SER A 134 17.70 11.15 4.28
C SER A 134 17.89 12.67 4.36
N GLU A 135 16.95 13.47 3.82
CA GLU A 135 16.97 14.93 3.89
C GLU A 135 16.93 15.46 5.34
N THR A 136 16.31 14.71 6.24
CA THR A 136 16.15 15.09 7.66
C THR A 136 16.90 14.16 8.62
N ARG A 137 17.92 13.47 8.10
CA ARG A 137 18.73 12.46 8.77
C ARG A 137 19.32 12.94 10.10
N ASP A 138 19.80 14.17 10.12
CA ASP A 138 20.52 14.76 11.24
C ASP A 138 19.67 15.78 12.04
N LEU A 139 18.42 16.01 11.64
CA LEU A 139 17.53 16.93 12.36
C LEU A 139 17.04 16.29 13.66
N ILE A 140 17.67 16.69 14.78
CA ILE A 140 17.35 16.19 16.13
C ILE A 140 16.00 16.70 16.56
N LEU A 141 15.19 15.81 17.11
CA LEU A 141 13.89 16.15 17.68
C LEU A 141 13.55 15.28 18.90
N THR A 142 12.56 15.72 19.65
CA THR A 142 12.02 14.99 20.79
C THR A 142 11.29 13.72 20.33
N ALA A 143 11.85 12.53 20.62
CA ALA A 143 11.09 11.29 20.47
C ALA A 143 9.98 11.22 21.52
N ARG A 144 8.85 10.64 21.11
CA ARG A 144 7.67 10.49 21.98
C ARG A 144 7.22 9.04 22.00
N THR A 145 7.07 8.50 23.19
CA THR A 145 6.37 7.24 23.45
C THR A 145 5.12 7.56 24.26
N HIS A 146 4.00 6.87 23.99
CA HIS A 146 2.70 7.22 24.59
C HIS A 146 2.34 8.72 24.39
N ASN A 147 2.82 9.32 23.32
CA ASN A 147 2.74 10.75 23.00
C ASN A 147 3.43 11.70 24.02
N VAL A 148 4.28 11.17 24.90
CA VAL A 148 5.05 11.92 25.90
C VAL A 148 6.52 11.96 25.50
N ALA A 149 7.20 13.09 25.76
CA ALA A 149 8.62 13.27 25.51
C ALA A 149 9.46 12.20 26.24
N ALA A 150 10.36 11.51 25.51
CA ALA A 150 11.11 10.36 26.00
C ALA A 150 12.63 10.54 25.88
N GLN A 151 13.17 10.53 24.67
CA GLN A 151 14.60 10.60 24.37
C GLN A 151 14.85 11.44 23.11
N PRO A 152 16.10 11.86 22.81
CA PRO A 152 16.44 12.46 21.54
C PRO A 152 16.37 11.40 20.42
N THR A 153 15.90 11.79 19.24
CA THR A 153 15.99 11.04 17.99
C THR A 153 16.19 12.01 16.83
N THR A 154 16.15 11.51 15.57
CA THR A 154 16.11 12.39 14.40
C THR A 154 14.78 12.29 13.67
N LEU A 155 14.41 13.34 12.92
CA LEU A 155 13.23 13.28 12.07
C LEU A 155 13.37 12.22 10.99
N GLY A 156 14.58 12.09 10.42
CA GLY A 156 14.86 11.02 9.47
C GLY A 156 14.55 9.64 10.03
N LYS A 157 14.97 9.35 11.27
CA LYS A 157 14.65 8.07 11.92
C LYS A 157 13.15 7.90 12.15
N ARG A 158 12.43 8.97 12.49
CA ARG A 158 10.96 8.93 12.64
C ARG A 158 10.29 8.54 11.33
N LEU A 159 10.73 9.11 10.20
CA LEU A 159 10.19 8.77 8.87
C LEU A 159 10.58 7.35 8.45
N ALA A 160 11.79 6.92 8.77
CA ALA A 160 12.28 5.57 8.47
C ALA A 160 11.42 4.47 9.12
N MET A 161 10.82 4.70 10.29
CA MET A 161 9.94 3.71 10.93
C MET A 161 8.70 3.38 10.07
N PHE A 162 8.15 4.36 9.36
CA PHE A 162 6.98 4.14 8.51
C PHE A 162 7.35 3.47 7.18
N ALA A 163 8.55 3.72 6.71
CA ALA A 163 9.11 3.00 5.56
C ALA A 163 9.36 1.53 5.91
N GLU A 164 9.85 1.22 7.10
CA GLU A 164 10.04 -0.15 7.59
C GLU A 164 8.70 -0.92 7.67
N GLU A 165 7.63 -0.27 8.15
CA GLU A 165 6.29 -0.87 8.15
C GLU A 165 5.78 -1.13 6.72
N LEU A 166 6.04 -0.23 5.77
CA LEU A 166 5.70 -0.41 4.36
C LEU A 166 6.48 -1.56 3.70
N LEU A 167 7.75 -1.79 4.07
CA LEU A 167 8.56 -2.89 3.53
C LEU A 167 7.94 -4.26 3.77
N GLY A 168 7.30 -4.49 4.91
CA GLY A 168 6.53 -5.71 5.16
C GLY A 168 5.39 -5.91 4.17
N GLY A 169 4.61 -4.85 3.94
CA GLY A 169 3.52 -4.86 2.95
C GLY A 169 4.02 -5.05 1.51
N LEU A 170 5.16 -4.46 1.14
CA LEU A 170 5.79 -4.66 -0.16
C LEU A 170 6.19 -6.12 -0.39
N ALA A 171 6.79 -6.77 0.62
CA ALA A 171 7.13 -8.19 0.54
C ALA A 171 5.88 -9.07 0.36
N SER A 172 4.79 -8.73 1.04
CA SER A 172 3.49 -9.41 0.90
C SER A 172 2.91 -9.26 -0.51
N LEU A 173 2.94 -8.06 -1.09
CA LEU A 173 2.49 -7.80 -2.47
C LEU A 173 3.36 -8.52 -3.50
N GLU A 174 4.68 -8.45 -3.38
CA GLU A 174 5.64 -9.11 -4.27
C GLU A 174 5.42 -10.63 -4.29
N HIS A 175 5.32 -11.24 -3.10
CA HIS A 175 5.05 -12.67 -2.98
C HIS A 175 3.71 -13.07 -3.59
N LEU A 176 2.65 -12.30 -3.33
CA LEU A 176 1.33 -12.56 -3.89
C LEU A 176 1.34 -12.51 -5.41
N ILE A 177 1.99 -11.52 -6.02
CA ILE A 177 2.13 -11.38 -7.48
C ILE A 177 2.91 -12.56 -8.05
N ALA A 178 4.04 -12.92 -7.44
CA ALA A 178 4.89 -14.01 -7.91
C ALA A 178 4.20 -15.38 -7.88
N THR A 179 3.22 -15.56 -7.02
CA THR A 179 2.49 -16.84 -6.81
C THR A 179 1.02 -16.77 -7.20
N TYR A 180 0.56 -15.70 -7.87
CA TYR A 180 -0.85 -15.45 -8.16
C TYR A 180 -1.41 -16.48 -9.12
N PRO A 181 -2.33 -17.39 -8.71
CA PRO A 181 -2.90 -18.38 -9.59
C PRO A 181 -4.13 -17.81 -10.30
N VAL A 182 -4.28 -18.13 -11.58
CA VAL A 182 -5.53 -17.94 -12.30
C VAL A 182 -6.37 -19.22 -12.28
N ARG A 183 -7.69 -19.13 -12.40
CA ARG A 183 -8.55 -20.32 -12.42
C ARG A 183 -8.17 -21.29 -13.54
N GLY A 184 -7.87 -20.76 -14.71
CA GLY A 184 -7.66 -21.52 -15.92
C GLY A 184 -8.97 -21.87 -16.67
N ILE A 185 -8.86 -22.57 -17.78
CA ILE A 185 -10.00 -22.98 -18.61
C ILE A 185 -10.46 -24.37 -18.16
N LYS A 186 -11.37 -24.38 -17.19
CA LYS A 186 -11.77 -25.60 -16.47
C LYS A 186 -13.16 -26.12 -16.86
N GLY A 187 -13.93 -25.35 -17.65
CA GLY A 187 -15.30 -25.71 -17.99
C GLY A 187 -16.30 -25.49 -16.84
N ALA A 188 -17.50 -26.02 -16.98
CA ALA A 188 -18.62 -25.73 -16.09
C ALA A 188 -18.45 -26.27 -14.67
N THR A 189 -17.78 -27.41 -14.49
CA THR A 189 -17.62 -28.11 -13.21
C THR A 189 -16.15 -28.33 -12.80
N GLY A 190 -15.22 -27.77 -13.55
CA GLY A 190 -13.79 -27.87 -13.24
C GLY A 190 -13.07 -29.08 -13.86
N THR A 191 -13.77 -29.92 -14.61
CA THR A 191 -13.24 -31.19 -15.15
C THR A 191 -12.53 -31.06 -16.50
N GLN A 192 -12.59 -29.89 -17.14
CA GLN A 192 -12.05 -29.65 -18.51
C GLN A 192 -12.65 -30.54 -19.59
N LEU A 193 -13.84 -31.11 -19.36
CA LEU A 193 -14.48 -32.09 -20.24
C LEU A 193 -14.60 -31.58 -21.68
N ASP A 194 -15.03 -30.33 -21.88
CA ASP A 194 -15.24 -29.76 -23.21
C ASP A 194 -13.92 -29.57 -23.98
N GLN A 195 -12.84 -29.17 -23.27
CA GLN A 195 -11.50 -29.09 -23.85
C GLN A 195 -10.96 -30.48 -24.18
N LEU A 196 -11.16 -31.48 -23.30
CA LEU A 196 -10.78 -32.87 -23.59
C LEU A 196 -11.51 -33.41 -24.83
N ASN A 197 -12.79 -33.12 -24.97
CA ASN A 197 -13.55 -33.51 -26.17
C ASN A 197 -12.99 -32.85 -27.43
N LEU A 198 -12.63 -31.57 -27.41
CA LEU A 198 -12.02 -30.86 -28.54
C LEU A 198 -10.67 -31.46 -28.96
N PHE A 199 -9.88 -31.94 -27.99
CA PHE A 199 -8.57 -32.56 -28.23
C PHE A 199 -8.64 -34.10 -28.33
N GLY A 200 -9.82 -34.69 -28.53
CA GLY A 200 -9.98 -36.15 -28.72
C GLY A 200 -9.56 -36.99 -27.51
N GLY A 201 -9.69 -36.45 -26.30
CA GLY A 201 -9.33 -37.12 -25.06
C GLY A 201 -7.84 -36.95 -24.66
N ASP A 202 -7.07 -36.13 -25.36
CA ASP A 202 -5.63 -35.93 -25.09
C ASP A 202 -5.42 -35.03 -23.86
N HIS A 203 -5.20 -35.67 -22.71
CA HIS A 203 -4.91 -34.99 -21.43
C HIS A 203 -3.61 -34.15 -21.45
N ALA A 204 -2.60 -34.57 -22.22
CA ALA A 204 -1.33 -33.85 -22.30
C ALA A 204 -1.53 -32.52 -23.05
N LYS A 205 -2.34 -32.49 -24.09
CA LYS A 205 -2.70 -31.24 -24.79
C LYS A 205 -3.51 -30.31 -23.91
N VAL A 206 -4.45 -30.80 -23.13
CA VAL A 206 -5.24 -29.97 -22.22
C VAL A 206 -4.36 -29.37 -21.09
N ALA A 207 -3.40 -30.13 -20.58
CA ALA A 207 -2.42 -29.60 -19.63
C ALA A 207 -1.52 -28.53 -20.28
N ALA A 208 -1.05 -28.74 -21.49
CA ALA A 208 -0.26 -27.76 -22.24
C ALA A 208 -1.07 -26.52 -22.62
N LEU A 209 -2.39 -26.62 -22.83
CA LEU A 209 -3.29 -25.51 -23.08
C LEU A 209 -3.25 -24.51 -21.92
N GLU A 210 -3.37 -24.97 -20.68
CA GLU A 210 -3.31 -24.14 -19.48
C GLU A 210 -1.99 -23.36 -19.39
N GLN A 211 -0.87 -24.05 -19.60
CA GLN A 211 0.46 -23.44 -19.55
C GLN A 211 0.65 -22.39 -20.66
N LYS A 212 0.18 -22.66 -21.87
CA LYS A 212 0.28 -21.70 -22.98
C LYS A 212 -0.57 -20.44 -22.72
N ILE A 213 -1.78 -20.59 -22.18
CA ILE A 213 -2.65 -19.46 -21.83
C ILE A 213 -2.01 -18.58 -20.77
N THR A 214 -1.49 -19.16 -19.67
CA THR A 214 -0.81 -18.39 -18.62
C THR A 214 0.41 -17.67 -19.17
N THR A 215 1.20 -18.30 -20.03
CA THR A 215 2.35 -17.68 -20.71
C THR A 215 1.92 -16.50 -21.60
N HIS A 216 0.88 -16.66 -22.42
CA HIS A 216 0.37 -15.59 -23.31
C HIS A 216 -0.16 -14.39 -22.53
N LEU A 217 -0.69 -14.59 -21.32
CA LEU A 217 -1.25 -13.54 -20.46
C LEU A 217 -0.24 -12.98 -19.46
N GLY A 218 0.96 -13.55 -19.37
CA GLY A 218 1.99 -13.15 -18.40
C GLY A 218 1.64 -13.50 -16.96
N LEU A 219 0.86 -14.57 -16.74
CA LEU A 219 0.45 -15.04 -15.41
C LEU A 219 1.39 -16.12 -14.88
N PRO A 220 1.66 -16.20 -13.57
CA PRO A 220 2.61 -17.14 -12.99
C PRO A 220 2.15 -18.60 -13.06
N ALA A 221 0.87 -18.87 -12.83
CA ALA A 221 0.33 -20.23 -12.73
C ALA A 221 -1.18 -20.28 -12.94
N SER A 222 -1.71 -21.50 -13.18
CA SER A 222 -3.14 -21.80 -13.09
C SER A 222 -3.43 -22.75 -11.92
N CYS A 223 -4.66 -22.68 -11.40
CA CYS A 223 -5.14 -23.62 -10.39
C CYS A 223 -5.26 -25.03 -10.98
N THR A 224 -4.95 -26.06 -10.19
CA THR A 224 -5.04 -27.47 -10.64
C THR A 224 -6.47 -28.02 -10.47
N ALA A 225 -6.96 -28.04 -9.25
CA ALA A 225 -8.24 -28.64 -8.90
C ALA A 225 -9.20 -27.58 -8.34
N VAL A 226 -10.03 -27.03 -9.23
CA VAL A 226 -11.05 -26.03 -8.88
C VAL A 226 -12.34 -26.35 -9.62
N GLY A 227 -13.47 -25.94 -9.05
CA GLY A 227 -14.78 -26.07 -9.70
C GLY A 227 -15.06 -24.96 -10.72
N GLN A 228 -16.31 -24.50 -10.71
CA GLN A 228 -16.77 -23.41 -11.56
C GLN A 228 -16.07 -22.07 -11.22
N VAL A 229 -15.67 -21.89 -9.98
CA VAL A 229 -15.06 -20.67 -9.46
C VAL A 229 -13.71 -20.98 -8.79
N TYR A 230 -12.81 -20.00 -8.72
CA TYR A 230 -11.56 -20.13 -7.95
C TYR A 230 -11.81 -19.93 -6.44
N PRO A 231 -10.91 -20.41 -5.56
CA PRO A 231 -11.06 -20.24 -4.11
C PRO A 231 -11.11 -18.76 -3.69
N ARG A 232 -12.18 -18.35 -3.03
CA ARG A 232 -12.39 -16.94 -2.61
C ARG A 232 -11.42 -16.46 -1.54
N SER A 233 -10.67 -17.36 -0.92
CA SER A 233 -9.52 -17.02 -0.09
C SER A 233 -8.41 -16.25 -0.86
N LEU A 234 -8.39 -16.31 -2.19
CA LEU A 234 -7.49 -15.48 -3.00
C LEU A 234 -7.90 -14.01 -2.94
N ASP A 235 -9.19 -13.70 -3.03
CA ASP A 235 -9.69 -12.32 -2.91
C ASP A 235 -9.37 -11.75 -1.52
N PHE A 236 -9.54 -12.55 -0.46
CA PHE A 236 -9.11 -12.18 0.89
C PHE A 236 -7.61 -11.86 0.96
N ARG A 237 -6.74 -12.69 0.36
CA ARG A 237 -5.29 -12.44 0.32
C ARG A 237 -4.95 -11.16 -0.43
N VAL A 238 -5.65 -10.85 -1.53
CA VAL A 238 -5.48 -9.58 -2.27
C VAL A 238 -5.77 -8.39 -1.37
N VAL A 239 -6.96 -8.35 -0.77
CA VAL A 239 -7.36 -7.22 0.07
C VAL A 239 -6.51 -7.11 1.34
N ALA A 240 -6.07 -8.24 1.90
CA ALA A 240 -5.16 -8.28 3.05
C ALA A 240 -3.79 -7.65 2.70
N ALA A 241 -3.20 -8.01 1.56
CA ALA A 241 -1.92 -7.44 1.13
C ALA A 241 -2.00 -5.92 0.86
N LEU A 242 -3.10 -5.44 0.26
CA LEU A 242 -3.34 -4.01 0.07
C LEU A 242 -3.49 -3.27 1.41
N THR A 243 -4.22 -3.89 2.36
CA THR A 243 -4.45 -3.32 3.71
C THR A 243 -3.15 -3.27 4.51
N ASP A 244 -2.33 -4.30 4.43
CA ASP A 244 -1.01 -4.37 5.07
C ASP A 244 -0.08 -3.27 4.53
N ALA A 245 0.05 -3.16 3.22
CA ALA A 245 0.88 -2.15 2.57
C ALA A 245 0.41 -0.70 2.85
N ALA A 246 -0.87 -0.49 3.16
CA ALA A 246 -1.41 0.81 3.56
C ALA A 246 -1.04 1.23 5.00
N SER A 247 -0.52 0.32 5.83
CA SER A 247 -0.27 0.55 7.25
C SER A 247 0.81 1.60 7.50
N GLY A 248 1.97 1.47 6.85
CA GLY A 248 3.07 2.43 6.94
C GLY A 248 2.66 3.85 6.54
N PRO A 249 2.08 4.08 5.36
CA PRO A 249 1.52 5.38 4.96
C PRO A 249 0.48 5.93 5.94
N SER A 250 -0.39 5.10 6.50
CA SER A 250 -1.39 5.53 7.47
C SER A 250 -0.77 5.93 8.81
N SER A 251 0.24 5.20 9.29
CA SER A 251 1.01 5.53 10.49
C SER A 251 1.79 6.84 10.32
N PHE A 252 2.40 7.05 9.13
CA PHE A 252 3.04 8.31 8.75
C PHE A 252 2.05 9.48 8.83
N ALA A 253 0.91 9.36 8.16
CA ALA A 253 -0.11 10.42 8.10
C ALA A 253 -0.64 10.79 9.52
N ARG A 254 -0.86 9.81 10.38
CA ARG A 254 -1.27 10.03 11.76
C ARG A 254 -0.20 10.79 12.55
N THR A 255 1.06 10.41 12.40
CA THR A 255 2.17 11.06 13.09
C THR A 255 2.39 12.48 12.59
N LEU A 256 2.28 12.73 11.28
CA LEU A 256 2.39 14.08 10.74
C LEU A 256 1.28 15.00 11.26
N ARG A 257 0.06 14.51 11.44
CA ARG A 257 -1.04 15.25 12.07
C ARG A 257 -0.71 15.63 13.53
N LEU A 258 -0.12 14.71 14.30
CA LEU A 258 0.34 15.00 15.66
C LEU A 258 1.47 16.04 15.67
N MET A 259 2.41 15.94 14.73
CA MET A 259 3.48 16.93 14.57
C MET A 259 2.93 18.31 14.19
N ALA A 260 1.93 18.38 13.33
CA ALA A 260 1.27 19.62 12.97
C ALA A 260 0.57 20.29 14.17
N GLY A 261 -0.01 19.50 15.08
CA GLY A 261 -0.58 20.01 16.33
C GLY A 261 0.46 20.60 17.31
N HIS A 262 1.74 20.23 17.15
CA HIS A 262 2.87 20.80 17.87
C HIS A 262 3.65 21.83 17.04
N GLU A 263 3.15 22.20 15.86
CA GLU A 263 3.78 23.17 14.94
C GLU A 263 5.19 22.74 14.45
N LEU A 264 5.53 21.44 14.52
CA LEU A 264 6.84 20.91 14.11
C LEU A 264 6.95 20.72 12.61
N ALA A 265 5.81 20.47 11.95
CA ALA A 265 5.69 20.21 10.52
C ALA A 265 4.26 20.45 10.05
N SER A 266 4.06 20.54 8.73
CA SER A 266 2.75 20.55 8.08
C SER A 266 2.73 19.59 6.89
N GLU A 267 1.55 19.24 6.37
CA GLU A 267 1.43 18.45 5.11
C GLU A 267 1.79 19.27 3.85
N GLY A 268 2.09 20.57 4.03
CA GLY A 268 2.32 21.52 2.96
C GLY A 268 1.03 22.05 2.32
N PHE A 269 1.18 23.17 1.60
CA PHE A 269 0.06 23.80 0.90
C PHE A 269 0.52 24.26 -0.48
N ALA A 270 -0.20 23.86 -1.52
CA ALA A 270 0.02 24.36 -2.85
C ALA A 270 -0.32 25.87 -2.93
N PRO A 271 0.31 26.64 -3.80
CA PRO A 271 -0.05 28.06 -4.03
C PRO A 271 -1.56 28.19 -4.34
N GLY A 272 -2.26 29.04 -3.59
CA GLY A 272 -3.71 29.23 -3.70
C GLY A 272 -4.59 28.22 -2.98
N GLN A 273 -4.03 27.21 -2.32
CA GLN A 273 -4.78 26.24 -1.53
C GLN A 273 -5.31 26.89 -0.25
N THR A 274 -6.60 26.66 0.05
CA THR A 274 -7.24 27.16 1.27
C THR A 274 -7.22 26.07 2.34
N GLY A 275 -6.51 26.31 3.44
CA GLY A 275 -6.44 25.38 4.58
C GLY A 275 -7.73 25.37 5.42
N SER A 276 -8.39 26.53 5.55
CA SER A 276 -9.65 26.71 6.27
C SER A 276 -10.46 27.85 5.64
N SER A 277 -11.76 27.63 5.43
CA SER A 277 -12.66 28.67 4.89
C SER A 277 -12.98 29.80 5.89
N ALA A 278 -12.82 29.55 7.17
CA ALA A 278 -13.15 30.51 8.23
C ALA A 278 -11.90 31.12 8.93
N MET A 279 -10.81 30.37 9.00
CA MET A 279 -9.59 30.77 9.71
C MET A 279 -8.39 30.66 8.75
N PRO A 280 -8.01 31.75 8.06
CA PRO A 280 -6.99 31.70 6.98
C PRO A 280 -5.61 31.18 7.41
N HIS A 281 -5.22 31.38 8.68
CA HIS A 281 -3.96 30.91 9.26
C HIS A 281 -3.96 29.41 9.61
N LYS A 282 -5.12 28.76 9.63
CA LYS A 282 -5.27 27.38 10.11
C LYS A 282 -4.94 26.39 8.99
N MET A 283 -3.79 25.74 9.11
CA MET A 283 -3.26 24.74 8.19
C MET A 283 -3.73 23.34 8.60
N ASN A 284 -4.91 22.91 8.13
CA ASN A 284 -5.47 21.60 8.46
C ASN A 284 -4.79 20.49 7.66
N SER A 285 -4.47 19.37 8.32
CA SER A 285 -3.86 18.19 7.68
C SER A 285 -4.92 17.29 6.99
N ARG A 286 -5.66 17.85 6.03
CA ARG A 286 -6.80 17.19 5.36
C ARG A 286 -6.37 16.00 4.48
N SER A 287 -5.21 16.09 3.86
CA SER A 287 -4.66 15.00 3.06
C SER A 287 -4.25 13.82 3.92
N CYS A 288 -3.63 14.09 5.09
CA CYS A 288 -3.34 13.05 6.07
C CYS A 288 -4.61 12.40 6.64
N GLU A 289 -5.68 13.18 6.86
CA GLU A 289 -7.00 12.64 7.26
C GLU A 289 -7.56 11.72 6.19
N ARG A 290 -7.43 12.08 4.90
CA ARG A 290 -7.83 11.27 3.76
C ARG A 290 -7.09 9.93 3.72
N ILE A 291 -5.75 9.93 3.90
CA ILE A 291 -4.94 8.70 3.97
C ILE A 291 -5.48 7.77 5.07
N ASN A 292 -5.71 8.29 6.27
CA ASN A 292 -6.25 7.49 7.37
C ASN A 292 -7.67 6.97 7.08
N GLY A 293 -8.53 7.78 6.43
CA GLY A 293 -9.88 7.39 6.03
C GLY A 293 -9.89 6.28 4.99
N LEU A 294 -9.04 6.38 3.96
CA LEU A 294 -8.90 5.36 2.91
C LEU A 294 -8.37 4.02 3.48
N HIS A 295 -7.44 4.07 4.43
CA HIS A 295 -7.00 2.86 5.14
C HIS A 295 -8.14 2.22 5.97
N LEU A 296 -9.00 3.03 6.60
CA LEU A 296 -10.16 2.51 7.32
C LEU A 296 -11.15 1.81 6.37
N ILE A 297 -11.36 2.36 5.17
CA ILE A 297 -12.18 1.74 4.12
C ILE A 297 -11.61 0.38 3.72
N LEU A 298 -10.29 0.27 3.50
CA LEU A 298 -9.62 -1.00 3.21
C LEU A 298 -9.85 -2.05 4.31
N LYS A 299 -9.81 -1.68 5.59
CA LYS A 299 -10.13 -2.57 6.71
C LYS A 299 -11.58 -3.05 6.68
N GLY A 300 -12.52 -2.20 6.27
CA GLY A 300 -13.90 -2.59 6.03
C GLY A 300 -14.03 -3.63 4.92
N TYR A 301 -13.38 -3.41 3.78
CA TYR A 301 -13.36 -4.36 2.67
C TYR A 301 -12.64 -5.66 3.01
N LEU A 302 -11.58 -5.62 3.82
CA LEU A 302 -10.92 -6.82 4.33
C LEU A 302 -11.89 -7.70 5.14
N THR A 303 -12.75 -7.08 5.97
CA THR A 303 -13.78 -7.79 6.72
C THR A 303 -14.78 -8.47 5.77
N MET A 304 -15.23 -7.77 4.73
CA MET A 304 -16.14 -8.33 3.73
C MET A 304 -15.48 -9.47 2.94
N ALA A 305 -14.22 -9.31 2.52
CA ALA A 305 -13.46 -10.34 1.80
C ALA A 305 -13.21 -11.58 2.66
N SER A 306 -12.96 -11.40 3.97
CA SER A 306 -12.79 -12.53 4.90
C SER A 306 -14.06 -13.38 5.04
N GLY A 307 -15.24 -12.76 4.93
CA GLY A 307 -16.52 -13.45 4.94
C GLY A 307 -16.76 -14.37 3.73
N LEU A 308 -16.06 -14.11 2.62
CA LEU A 308 -16.12 -14.97 1.41
C LEU A 308 -15.15 -16.16 1.46
N ALA A 309 -14.11 -16.07 2.27
CA ALA A 309 -13.08 -17.11 2.38
C ALA A 309 -13.64 -18.33 3.13
N GLY A 310 -13.67 -19.49 2.45
CA GLY A 310 -14.22 -20.71 3.03
C GLY A 310 -15.74 -20.88 2.90
N ASP A 311 -16.43 -19.94 2.26
CA ASP A 311 -17.88 -19.98 2.01
C ASP A 311 -18.17 -20.50 0.57
N GLN A 312 -17.53 -21.60 0.20
CA GLN A 312 -17.68 -22.28 -1.09
C GLN A 312 -18.27 -23.66 -0.88
N TRP A 313 -19.25 -24.05 -1.70
CA TRP A 313 -19.88 -25.37 -1.62
C TRP A 313 -20.13 -25.97 -3.01
N ASN A 314 -20.08 -27.31 -3.09
CA ASN A 314 -20.09 -28.09 -4.31
C ASN A 314 -19.05 -27.56 -5.33
N GLU A 315 -19.32 -27.67 -6.63
CA GLU A 315 -18.43 -27.23 -7.71
C GLU A 315 -18.45 -25.71 -7.92
N GLY A 316 -19.37 -24.99 -7.27
CA GLY A 316 -19.37 -23.53 -7.30
C GLY A 316 -20.71 -22.89 -6.99
N ASP A 317 -20.62 -21.78 -6.27
CA ASP A 317 -21.70 -20.86 -6.00
C ASP A 317 -21.27 -19.42 -6.37
N VAL A 318 -22.21 -18.62 -6.84
CA VAL A 318 -21.95 -17.27 -7.33
C VAL A 318 -22.61 -16.18 -6.48
N SER A 319 -23.16 -16.52 -5.31
CA SER A 319 -23.69 -15.54 -4.34
C SER A 319 -22.65 -14.52 -3.91
N CYS A 320 -21.39 -14.95 -3.84
CA CYS A 320 -20.23 -14.09 -3.59
C CYS A 320 -20.05 -12.95 -4.63
N SER A 321 -20.66 -13.06 -5.82
CA SER A 321 -20.41 -12.12 -6.93
C SER A 321 -20.82 -10.67 -6.62
N VAL A 322 -21.88 -10.47 -5.85
CA VAL A 322 -22.34 -9.12 -5.46
C VAL A 322 -21.29 -8.43 -4.59
N VAL A 323 -20.77 -9.14 -3.58
CA VAL A 323 -19.72 -8.62 -2.68
C VAL A 323 -18.44 -8.32 -3.46
N ARG A 324 -18.00 -9.23 -4.32
CA ARG A 324 -16.75 -9.12 -5.09
C ARG A 324 -16.77 -7.94 -6.08
N ARG A 325 -17.92 -7.64 -6.68
CA ARG A 325 -18.08 -6.49 -7.59
C ARG A 325 -17.87 -5.14 -6.90
N ILE A 326 -17.98 -5.09 -5.59
CA ILE A 326 -17.71 -3.91 -4.77
C ILE A 326 -16.29 -4.01 -4.18
N VAL A 327 -16.00 -5.08 -3.46
CA VAL A 327 -14.79 -5.23 -2.65
C VAL A 327 -13.51 -5.15 -3.49
N LEU A 328 -13.44 -5.84 -4.64
CA LEU A 328 -12.22 -5.87 -5.43
C LEU A 328 -11.88 -4.51 -6.05
N PRO A 329 -12.72 -3.91 -6.92
CA PRO A 329 -12.40 -2.63 -7.53
C PRO A 329 -12.19 -1.53 -6.50
N ASP A 330 -13.08 -1.45 -5.50
CA ASP A 330 -13.06 -0.37 -4.52
C ASP A 330 -11.85 -0.46 -3.57
N SER A 331 -11.36 -1.68 -3.26
CA SER A 331 -10.10 -1.85 -2.51
C SER A 331 -8.91 -1.30 -3.28
N PHE A 332 -8.84 -1.55 -4.59
CA PHE A 332 -7.78 -1.00 -5.43
C PHE A 332 -7.90 0.50 -5.58
N PHE A 333 -9.10 1.05 -5.76
CA PHE A 333 -9.31 2.49 -5.83
C PHE A 333 -8.93 3.19 -4.52
N ALA A 334 -9.34 2.63 -3.38
CA ALA A 334 -8.97 3.17 -2.06
C ALA A 334 -7.46 3.12 -1.82
N PHE A 335 -6.82 2.01 -2.17
CA PHE A 335 -5.38 1.85 -2.01
C PHE A 335 -4.58 2.77 -2.92
N ASP A 336 -4.95 2.85 -4.20
CA ASP A 336 -4.30 3.73 -5.18
C ASP A 336 -4.42 5.20 -4.79
N GLY A 337 -5.60 5.64 -4.36
CA GLY A 337 -5.83 6.99 -3.84
C GLY A 337 -5.06 7.29 -2.55
N LEU A 338 -4.85 6.29 -1.69
CA LEU A 338 -4.03 6.40 -0.50
C LEU A 338 -2.56 6.62 -0.88
N LEU A 339 -2.02 5.84 -1.82
CA LEU A 339 -0.64 5.99 -2.30
C LEU A 339 -0.43 7.34 -2.99
N GLU A 340 -1.37 7.75 -3.85
CA GLU A 340 -1.34 9.05 -4.54
C GLU A 340 -1.30 10.20 -3.53
N THR A 341 -2.22 10.19 -2.56
CA THR A 341 -2.26 11.21 -1.52
C THR A 341 -0.98 11.23 -0.68
N THR A 342 -0.41 10.04 -0.38
CA THR A 342 0.84 9.94 0.37
C THR A 342 2.02 10.53 -0.39
N LEU A 343 2.12 10.28 -1.70
CA LEU A 343 3.16 10.86 -2.56
C LEU A 343 3.08 12.39 -2.58
N VAL A 344 1.85 12.95 -2.72
CA VAL A 344 1.64 14.40 -2.68
C VAL A 344 2.08 14.98 -1.35
N VAL A 345 1.66 14.38 -0.23
CA VAL A 345 2.06 14.85 1.12
C VAL A 345 3.57 14.79 1.30
N LEU A 346 4.24 13.69 0.91
CA LEU A 346 5.69 13.57 0.99
C LEU A 346 6.43 14.58 0.11
N GLN A 347 5.85 14.98 -1.01
CA GLN A 347 6.41 16.01 -1.88
C GLN A 347 6.27 17.41 -1.27
N GLN A 348 5.10 17.72 -0.67
CA GLN A 348 4.73 19.06 -0.25
C GLN A 348 5.02 19.36 1.22
N MET A 349 5.15 18.33 2.08
CA MET A 349 5.32 18.52 3.52
C MET A 349 6.48 19.46 3.84
N GLU A 350 6.22 20.34 4.79
CA GLU A 350 7.18 21.30 5.36
C GLU A 350 7.55 20.90 6.77
N VAL A 351 8.79 21.16 7.13
CA VAL A 351 9.33 20.97 8.47
C VAL A 351 9.79 22.32 8.99
N TYR A 352 9.59 22.60 10.26
CA TYR A 352 9.96 23.86 10.89
C TYR A 352 11.13 23.67 11.88
N PRO A 353 12.40 23.69 11.41
CA PRO A 353 13.57 23.32 12.21
C PRO A 353 13.73 24.15 13.47
N ASP A 354 13.40 25.43 13.43
CA ASP A 354 13.50 26.31 14.60
C ASP A 354 12.48 25.96 15.69
N VAL A 355 11.28 25.53 15.30
CA VAL A 355 10.26 25.07 16.25
C VAL A 355 10.67 23.71 16.85
N VAL A 356 11.19 22.81 16.01
CA VAL A 356 11.73 21.51 16.43
C VAL A 356 12.88 21.71 17.45
N THR A 357 13.79 22.62 17.16
CA THR A 357 14.93 22.94 18.04
C THR A 357 14.47 23.52 19.37
N ARG A 358 13.54 24.49 19.37
CA ARG A 358 12.97 25.07 20.59
C ARG A 358 12.26 24.01 21.45
N GLU A 359 11.46 23.14 20.83
CA GLU A 359 10.79 22.07 21.55
C GLU A 359 11.81 21.11 22.18
N THR A 360 12.81 20.71 21.42
CA THR A 360 13.86 19.80 21.89
C THR A 360 14.64 20.39 23.05
N HIS A 361 15.04 21.65 22.95
CA HIS A 361 15.77 22.35 24.04
C HIS A 361 14.92 22.41 25.33
N ARG A 362 13.62 22.67 25.22
CA ARG A 362 12.70 22.69 26.39
C ARG A 362 12.69 21.36 27.14
N TYR A 363 12.77 20.23 26.42
CA TYR A 363 12.71 18.91 27.05
C TYR A 363 14.09 18.29 27.29
N LEU A 364 15.17 18.82 26.73
CA LEU A 364 16.48 18.18 26.68
C LEU A 364 17.00 17.68 28.03
N PRO A 365 16.92 18.41 29.16
CA PRO A 365 17.35 17.88 30.45
C PRO A 365 16.62 16.60 30.87
N PHE A 366 15.33 16.50 30.56
CA PHE A 366 14.53 15.28 30.81
C PHE A 366 14.84 14.15 29.84
N LEU A 367 15.07 14.48 28.56
CA LEU A 367 15.41 13.48 27.52
C LEU A 367 16.72 12.75 27.83
N LEU A 368 17.62 13.37 28.58
CA LEU A 368 18.93 12.82 28.94
C LEU A 368 18.98 12.15 30.33
N THR A 369 17.84 11.96 31.01
CA THR A 369 17.80 11.32 32.33
C THR A 369 18.40 9.92 32.34
N THR A 370 18.18 9.11 31.29
CA THR A 370 18.80 7.80 31.13
C THR A 370 20.30 7.88 30.87
N THR A 371 20.79 8.95 30.23
CA THR A 371 22.20 9.19 30.03
C THR A 371 22.88 9.49 31.40
N PHE A 372 22.29 10.36 32.21
CA PHE A 372 22.79 10.60 33.56
C PHE A 372 22.78 9.34 34.41
N LEU A 373 21.74 8.51 34.31
CA LEU A 373 21.66 7.21 34.96
C LEU A 373 22.88 6.32 34.59
N MET A 374 23.14 6.20 33.29
CA MET A 374 24.26 5.37 32.80
C MET A 374 25.63 5.92 33.22
N GLU A 375 25.80 7.24 33.23
CA GLU A 375 27.05 7.86 33.68
C GLU A 375 27.27 7.69 35.20
N ALA A 376 26.21 7.76 36.02
CA ALA A 376 26.30 7.45 37.45
C ALA A 376 26.70 5.99 37.68
N VAL A 377 26.09 5.05 36.96
CA VAL A 377 26.42 3.62 37.04
C VAL A 377 27.88 3.36 36.62
N LYS A 378 28.35 3.98 35.54
CA LYS A 378 29.79 3.87 35.13
C LYS A 378 30.74 4.43 36.18
N SER A 379 30.30 5.42 36.99
CA SER A 379 31.08 5.99 38.10
C SER A 379 31.00 5.16 39.39
N GLY A 380 30.33 4.00 39.38
CA GLY A 380 30.25 3.06 40.51
C GLY A 380 29.01 3.25 41.38
N VAL A 381 28.07 4.12 41.06
CA VAL A 381 26.81 4.29 41.79
C VAL A 381 25.87 3.12 41.45
N GLY A 382 25.22 2.56 42.49
CA GLY A 382 24.23 1.51 42.26
C GLY A 382 23.05 1.99 41.37
N ARG A 383 22.65 1.17 40.44
CA ARG A 383 21.61 1.55 39.43
C ARG A 383 20.32 2.04 40.07
N GLU A 384 19.84 1.35 41.10
CA GLU A 384 18.56 1.71 41.75
C GLU A 384 18.69 3.01 42.58
N THR A 385 19.85 3.22 43.23
CA THR A 385 20.15 4.48 43.93
C THR A 385 20.17 5.64 42.95
N ALA A 386 20.86 5.49 41.81
CA ALA A 386 20.92 6.53 40.81
C ALA A 386 19.53 6.79 40.17
N HIS A 387 18.77 5.71 39.89
CA HIS A 387 17.43 5.83 39.31
C HIS A 387 16.48 6.60 40.27
N GLU A 388 16.45 6.26 41.56
CA GLU A 388 15.57 6.89 42.53
C GLU A 388 15.93 8.38 42.70
N ALA A 389 17.21 8.71 42.81
CA ALA A 389 17.68 10.09 42.89
C ALA A 389 17.25 10.91 41.66
N ILE A 390 17.50 10.40 40.44
CA ILE A 390 17.11 11.08 39.20
C ILE A 390 15.61 11.23 39.09
N LYS A 391 14.84 10.21 39.46
CA LYS A 391 13.37 10.24 39.44
C LYS A 391 12.81 11.32 40.36
N GLU A 392 13.28 11.39 41.61
CA GLU A 392 12.86 12.43 42.59
C GLU A 392 13.07 13.85 42.02
N HIS A 393 14.27 14.13 41.50
CA HIS A 393 14.60 15.41 40.93
C HIS A 393 13.85 15.73 39.64
N ALA A 394 13.69 14.77 38.74
CA ALA A 394 12.94 14.97 37.51
C ALA A 394 11.45 15.26 37.78
N ILE A 395 10.83 14.53 38.74
CA ILE A 395 9.45 14.80 39.17
C ILE A 395 9.32 16.18 39.80
N ALA A 396 10.25 16.56 40.68
CA ALA A 396 10.24 17.89 41.33
C ALA A 396 10.38 19.01 40.29
N ALA A 397 11.34 18.92 39.38
CA ALA A 397 11.55 19.90 38.31
C ALA A 397 10.32 20.02 37.39
N VAL A 398 9.73 18.91 36.95
CA VAL A 398 8.56 18.96 36.07
C VAL A 398 7.32 19.52 36.76
N ARG A 399 7.14 19.26 38.07
CA ARG A 399 6.06 19.85 38.88
C ARG A 399 6.23 21.36 39.02
N SER A 400 7.45 21.81 39.31
CA SER A 400 7.79 23.24 39.44
C SER A 400 7.48 24.01 38.15
N LEU A 401 7.87 23.45 36.98
CA LEU A 401 7.56 24.05 35.68
C LEU A 401 6.05 24.06 35.39
N ARG A 402 5.33 22.99 35.68
CA ARG A 402 3.90 22.88 35.40
C ARG A 402 3.02 23.74 36.30
N SER A 403 3.45 23.97 37.52
CA SER A 403 2.74 24.86 38.46
C SER A 403 3.04 26.35 38.23
N GLY A 404 4.01 26.66 37.35
CA GLY A 404 4.48 28.05 37.17
C GLY A 404 5.39 28.55 38.28
N ALA A 405 5.79 27.69 39.23
CA ALA A 405 6.71 28.07 40.32
C ALA A 405 8.14 28.28 39.80
N ALA A 406 8.51 27.72 38.69
CA ALA A 406 9.75 27.99 37.96
C ALA A 406 9.45 28.25 36.48
N SER A 407 10.19 29.20 35.88
CA SER A 407 10.16 29.50 34.44
C SER A 407 11.17 28.67 33.65
N GLU A 408 12.20 28.17 34.30
CA GLU A 408 13.30 27.42 33.71
C GLU A 408 13.46 26.04 34.35
N ASN A 409 14.09 25.12 33.57
CA ASN A 409 14.32 23.76 34.01
C ASN A 409 15.58 23.66 34.86
N ASP A 410 15.42 23.46 36.18
CA ASP A 410 16.49 23.37 37.17
C ASP A 410 17.02 21.94 37.42
N LEU A 411 16.63 20.96 36.58
CA LEU A 411 16.99 19.54 36.76
C LEU A 411 18.52 19.34 36.84
N LEU A 412 19.29 20.02 36.01
CA LEU A 412 20.76 19.87 36.01
C LEU A 412 21.40 20.32 37.32
N ASP A 413 20.94 21.44 37.88
CA ASP A 413 21.42 21.93 39.18
C ASP A 413 21.01 20.99 40.33
N ARG A 414 19.81 20.42 40.28
CA ARG A 414 19.37 19.41 41.25
C ARG A 414 20.19 18.13 41.19
N LEU A 415 20.52 17.64 39.98
CA LEU A 415 21.36 16.45 39.81
C LEU A 415 22.80 16.69 40.30
N ALA A 416 23.34 17.89 40.11
CA ALA A 416 24.66 18.28 40.59
C ALA A 416 24.74 18.41 42.11
N ALA A 417 23.64 18.75 42.75
CA ALA A 417 23.57 18.95 44.20
C ALA A 417 23.30 17.64 44.98
N ASP A 418 22.94 16.54 44.32
CA ASP A 418 22.61 15.29 45.01
C ASP A 418 23.84 14.42 45.24
N PRO A 419 24.26 14.22 46.52
CA PRO A 419 25.45 13.43 46.83
C PRO A 419 25.34 11.95 46.44
N ARG A 420 24.10 11.41 46.28
CA ARG A 420 23.87 10.02 45.84
C ARG A 420 24.35 9.74 44.43
N LEU A 421 24.42 10.76 43.55
CA LEU A 421 24.87 10.65 42.18
C LEU A 421 26.37 10.79 42.01
N GLY A 422 27.07 11.43 43.00
CA GLY A 422 28.51 11.65 42.93
C GLY A 422 28.97 12.57 41.79
N PHE A 423 28.07 13.39 41.26
CA PHE A 423 28.40 14.35 40.20
C PHE A 423 28.83 15.70 40.76
N THR A 424 29.81 16.32 40.11
CA THR A 424 30.08 17.75 40.26
C THR A 424 29.25 18.55 39.24
N LYS A 425 29.08 19.84 39.46
CA LYS A 425 28.37 20.73 38.51
C LYS A 425 29.03 20.68 37.12
N ASP A 426 30.36 20.72 37.05
CA ASP A 426 31.11 20.67 35.83
C ASP A 426 30.90 19.31 35.10
N ARG A 427 30.81 18.22 35.88
CA ARG A 427 30.55 16.90 35.29
C ARG A 427 29.15 16.82 34.70
N VAL A 428 28.12 17.32 35.39
CA VAL A 428 26.74 17.36 34.86
C VAL A 428 26.66 18.20 33.59
N LEU A 429 27.28 19.39 33.57
CA LEU A 429 27.33 20.24 32.38
C LEU A 429 28.10 19.56 31.21
N SER A 430 29.21 18.90 31.50
CA SER A 430 29.97 18.13 30.49
C SER A 430 29.14 16.99 29.90
N ILE A 431 28.46 16.20 30.73
CA ILE A 431 27.57 15.13 30.26
C ILE A 431 26.46 15.71 29.38
N PHE A 432 25.82 16.77 29.84
CA PHE A 432 24.73 17.43 29.11
C PHE A 432 25.19 17.90 27.72
N GLN A 433 26.28 18.67 27.67
CA GLN A 433 26.83 19.21 26.42
C GLN A 433 27.25 18.11 25.43
N HIS A 434 27.94 17.07 25.89
CA HIS A 434 28.37 15.97 25.05
C HIS A 434 27.22 15.06 24.57
N SER A 435 26.11 15.06 25.30
CA SER A 435 24.98 14.17 24.99
C SER A 435 23.84 14.87 24.27
N ALA A 436 23.85 16.19 24.20
CA ALA A 436 22.78 16.99 23.59
C ALA A 436 22.49 16.63 22.12
N THR A 437 23.52 16.19 21.40
CA THR A 437 23.44 15.80 19.97
C THR A 437 23.46 14.28 19.74
N ARG A 438 23.49 13.47 20.79
CA ARG A 438 23.55 12.00 20.65
C ARG A 438 22.17 11.41 20.44
N THR A 439 21.97 10.78 19.32
CA THR A 439 20.72 10.12 18.92
C THR A 439 20.86 8.60 18.74
N GLY A 440 21.89 8.01 19.35
CA GLY A 440 22.18 6.57 19.21
C GLY A 440 22.45 6.16 17.76
N ALA A 441 21.81 5.09 17.30
CA ALA A 441 21.93 4.57 15.94
C ALA A 441 20.96 5.20 14.93
N ALA A 442 20.30 6.32 15.27
CA ALA A 442 19.24 6.88 14.41
C ALA A 442 19.72 7.15 12.97
N THR A 443 20.91 7.76 12.82
CA THR A 443 21.44 8.11 11.50
C THR A 443 21.84 6.88 10.69
N SER A 444 22.51 5.90 11.28
CA SER A 444 22.88 4.65 10.59
C SER A 444 21.64 3.80 10.19
N GLN A 445 20.55 3.90 10.94
CA GLN A 445 19.29 3.25 10.57
C GLN A 445 18.61 3.92 9.37
N VAL A 446 18.76 5.23 9.20
CA VAL A 446 18.33 5.95 8.00
C VAL A 446 19.18 5.53 6.79
N ASP A 447 20.50 5.41 6.96
CA ASP A 447 21.41 4.99 5.89
C ASP A 447 21.08 3.55 5.43
N ALA A 448 20.83 2.62 6.35
CA ALA A 448 20.43 1.25 6.04
C ALA A 448 19.09 1.17 5.28
N LEU A 449 18.12 2.06 5.62
CA LEU A 449 16.88 2.18 4.87
C LEU A 449 17.14 2.66 3.43
N ALA A 450 18.02 3.62 3.25
CA ALA A 450 18.37 4.13 1.91
C ALA A 450 18.94 3.02 1.03
N ASP A 451 19.84 2.17 1.56
CA ASP A 451 20.40 1.02 0.85
C ASP A 451 19.31 -0.01 0.50
N THR A 452 18.42 -0.32 1.44
CA THR A 452 17.28 -1.21 1.21
C THR A 452 16.36 -0.66 0.13
N THR A 453 16.08 0.64 0.15
CA THR A 453 15.23 1.32 -0.84
C THR A 453 15.87 1.27 -2.23
N ALA A 454 17.19 1.45 -2.33
CA ALA A 454 17.92 1.35 -3.61
C ALA A 454 17.73 -0.04 -4.23
N ALA A 455 17.84 -1.10 -3.44
CA ALA A 455 17.62 -2.47 -3.90
C ALA A 455 16.17 -2.71 -4.41
N TRP A 456 15.15 -2.09 -3.80
CA TRP A 456 13.77 -2.13 -4.32
C TRP A 456 13.63 -1.37 -5.63
N LEU A 457 14.24 -0.20 -5.76
CA LEU A 457 14.22 0.61 -6.99
C LEU A 457 14.95 -0.07 -8.16
N ASP A 458 15.96 -0.88 -7.89
CA ASP A 458 16.66 -1.64 -8.93
C ASP A 458 15.81 -2.81 -9.45
N ARG A 459 15.02 -3.44 -8.58
CA ARG A 459 14.04 -4.48 -8.98
C ARG A 459 12.82 -3.88 -9.69
N TYR A 460 12.39 -2.68 -9.31
CA TYR A 460 11.20 -1.99 -9.85
C TYR A 460 11.54 -0.61 -10.40
N PRO A 461 12.34 -0.51 -11.47
CA PRO A 461 12.84 0.78 -11.99
C PRO A 461 11.73 1.74 -12.43
N ALA A 462 10.56 1.23 -12.82
CA ALA A 462 9.39 2.03 -13.17
C ALA A 462 8.91 2.93 -12.01
N ALA A 463 9.21 2.57 -10.76
CA ALA A 463 8.87 3.39 -9.60
C ALA A 463 9.59 4.75 -9.58
N ARG A 464 10.75 4.86 -10.23
CA ARG A 464 11.52 6.12 -10.33
C ARG A 464 10.79 7.20 -11.15
N SER A 465 9.92 6.80 -12.07
CA SER A 465 9.14 7.72 -12.94
C SER A 465 7.74 8.04 -12.40
N VAL A 466 7.34 7.42 -11.28
CA VAL A 466 6.04 7.72 -10.66
C VAL A 466 6.12 9.10 -10.02
N SER A 467 5.29 10.01 -10.51
CA SER A 467 5.08 11.33 -9.92
C SER A 467 3.62 11.46 -9.47
N PRO A 468 3.37 12.16 -8.35
CA PRO A 468 2.00 12.40 -7.92
C PRO A 468 1.27 13.34 -8.88
N GLY A 469 -0.02 13.08 -9.09
CA GLY A 469 -0.92 13.98 -9.77
C GLY A 469 -1.48 15.07 -8.85
N VAL A 470 -2.51 15.76 -9.32
CA VAL A 470 -3.24 16.74 -8.51
C VAL A 470 -4.33 16.00 -7.72
N ILE A 471 -4.28 16.09 -6.40
CA ILE A 471 -5.37 15.62 -5.53
C ILE A 471 -6.39 16.71 -5.28
N LEU A 472 -7.66 16.36 -5.38
CA LEU A 472 -8.79 17.31 -5.18
C LEU A 472 -9.23 17.35 -3.70
#